data_e10989317b5d8cee3df4d8877283657a
#
_entry.id   e10989317b5d8cee3df4d8877283657a
#
_cell.length_a   1.000
_cell.length_b   1.000
_cell.length_c   1.000
_cell.angle_alpha   90.00
_cell.angle_beta   90.00
_cell.angle_gamma   90.00
#
_symmetry.space_group_name_H-M   'P 1'
#
loop_
_entity.id
_entity.type
_entity.pdbx_description
1 polymer ?
#
loop_
_entity_poly.entity_id
_entity_poly.type
_entity_poly.pdbx_seq_one_letter_code
_entity_poly.pdbx_strand_id
1 'polypeptide(L)'
;MLIAFAGRPGTGKTTLAQTLARKLAAVYVRIDTLEQAFIRSGSTREPIGPSGYLAGYAVATDNLRLGLTVVADSVNGLHVTRSAWRHVALDAGVRFFDIELICSDATTHRKRVEARTADIHGHQLPTWDSVLQRQYDRWDSEHLVIDTANVSVQQAVETIISYLTTAPSKTPPA
;
A
#
# COMPACT_ATOMS: atom_id res chain seq x y z
N MET A 1 -4.09 -14.52 2.58
CA MET A 1 -3.09 -13.91 1.68
C MET A 1 -2.84 -12.46 2.06
N LEU A 2 -1.65 -11.93 1.77
CA LEU A 2 -1.29 -10.53 1.96
C LEU A 2 -1.12 -9.85 0.59
N ILE A 3 -1.75 -8.69 0.42
CA ILE A 3 -1.65 -7.85 -0.78
C ILE A 3 -1.12 -6.49 -0.34
N ALA A 4 0.12 -6.15 -0.73
CA ALA A 4 0.76 -4.89 -0.36
C ALA A 4 0.76 -3.92 -1.55
N PHE A 5 0.10 -2.78 -1.38
CA PHE A 5 0.14 -1.70 -2.35
C PHE A 5 1.38 -0.83 -2.16
N ALA A 6 1.95 -0.39 -3.28
CA ALA A 6 3.05 0.54 -3.35
C ALA A 6 2.78 1.63 -4.39
N GLY A 7 3.50 2.74 -4.31
CA GLY A 7 3.42 3.84 -5.28
C GLY A 7 3.49 5.21 -4.61
N ARG A 8 3.84 6.23 -5.38
CA ARG A 8 3.93 7.61 -4.88
C ARG A 8 2.55 8.15 -4.47
N PRO A 9 2.47 9.16 -3.61
CA PRO A 9 1.20 9.85 -3.34
C PRO A 9 0.54 10.33 -4.64
N GLY A 10 -0.81 10.27 -4.70
CA GLY A 10 -1.56 10.68 -5.90
C GLY A 10 -1.71 9.63 -7.01
N THR A 11 -1.09 8.44 -6.88
CA THR A 11 -1.24 7.35 -7.86
C THR A 11 -2.53 6.54 -7.73
N GLY A 12 -3.42 6.84 -6.78
CA GLY A 12 -4.72 6.17 -6.63
C GLY A 12 -4.72 4.92 -5.73
N LYS A 13 -3.64 4.66 -4.98
CA LYS A 13 -3.52 3.49 -4.09
C LYS A 13 -4.72 3.29 -3.16
N THR A 14 -5.03 4.31 -2.37
CA THR A 14 -6.10 4.26 -1.37
C THR A 14 -7.45 3.88 -1.99
N THR A 15 -7.79 4.47 -3.13
CA THR A 15 -9.02 4.16 -3.86
C THR A 15 -9.07 2.70 -4.30
N LEU A 16 -7.97 2.21 -4.90
CA LEU A 16 -7.89 0.83 -5.37
C LEU A 16 -7.82 -0.17 -4.22
N ALA A 17 -7.00 0.10 -3.19
CA ALA A 17 -6.87 -0.75 -2.02
C ALA A 17 -8.20 -0.91 -1.26
N GLN A 18 -8.94 0.19 -1.07
CA GLN A 18 -10.27 0.15 -0.44
C GLN A 18 -11.29 -0.61 -1.30
N THR A 19 -11.28 -0.38 -2.62
CA THR A 19 -12.20 -1.09 -3.53
C THR A 19 -11.91 -2.57 -3.55
N LEU A 20 -10.64 -2.95 -3.61
CA LEU A 20 -10.21 -4.35 -3.56
C LEU A 20 -10.55 -4.99 -2.20
N ALA A 21 -10.28 -4.30 -1.09
CA ALA A 21 -10.58 -4.81 0.25
C ALA A 21 -12.07 -5.10 0.43
N ARG A 22 -12.96 -4.20 -0.03
CA ARG A 22 -14.42 -4.45 -0.02
C ARG A 22 -14.79 -5.65 -0.88
N LYS A 23 -14.23 -5.77 -2.08
CA LYS A 23 -14.56 -6.85 -3.02
C LYS A 23 -14.08 -8.22 -2.52
N LEU A 24 -12.99 -8.28 -1.78
CA LEU A 24 -12.43 -9.51 -1.20
C LEU A 24 -12.89 -9.78 0.24
N ALA A 25 -13.72 -8.92 0.83
CA ALA A 25 -14.03 -8.93 2.27
C ALA A 25 -12.75 -9.02 3.13
N ALA A 26 -11.70 -8.28 2.73
CA ALA A 26 -10.39 -8.31 3.35
C ALA A 26 -10.23 -7.27 4.46
N VAL A 27 -9.35 -7.52 5.40
CA VAL A 27 -8.90 -6.53 6.38
C VAL A 27 -8.08 -5.47 5.67
N TYR A 28 -8.48 -4.21 5.83
CA TYR A 28 -7.80 -3.05 5.24
C TYR A 28 -6.89 -2.40 6.26
N VAL A 29 -5.57 -2.40 5.99
CA VAL A 29 -4.55 -1.79 6.86
C VAL A 29 -3.92 -0.62 6.12
N ARG A 30 -4.22 0.61 6.56
CA ARG A 30 -3.66 1.84 5.98
C ARG A 30 -2.65 2.47 6.93
N ILE A 31 -1.41 2.57 6.48
CA ILE A 31 -0.31 3.09 7.31
C ILE A 31 -0.54 4.54 7.71
N ASP A 32 -0.97 5.42 6.78
CA ASP A 32 -1.28 6.82 7.12
C ASP A 32 -2.31 6.95 8.26
N THR A 33 -3.28 6.03 8.37
CA THR A 33 -4.28 6.02 9.45
C THR A 33 -3.64 5.71 10.80
N LEU A 34 -2.74 4.71 10.83
CA LEU A 34 -2.02 4.34 12.04
C LEU A 34 -1.08 5.47 12.49
N GLU A 35 -0.35 6.07 11.55
CA GLU A 35 0.53 7.20 11.82
C GLU A 35 -0.23 8.37 12.44
N GLN A 36 -1.36 8.75 11.85
CA GLN A 36 -2.18 9.84 12.38
C GLN A 36 -2.80 9.50 13.75
N ALA A 37 -3.10 8.25 14.02
CA ALA A 37 -3.56 7.84 15.35
C ALA A 37 -2.47 8.02 16.41
N PHE A 38 -1.22 7.66 16.11
CA PHE A 38 -0.08 7.88 17.01
C PHE A 38 0.20 9.36 17.26
N ILE A 39 0.17 10.19 16.22
CA ILE A 39 0.36 11.65 16.35
C ILE A 39 -0.73 12.24 17.25
N ARG A 40 -2.00 11.92 17.00
CA ARG A 40 -3.14 12.43 17.78
C ARG A 40 -3.13 11.96 19.24
N SER A 41 -2.63 10.77 19.52
CA SER A 41 -2.52 10.28 20.90
C SER A 41 -1.43 10.99 21.71
N GLY A 42 -0.55 11.76 21.05
CA GLY A 42 0.63 12.35 21.67
C GLY A 42 1.74 11.36 22.00
N SER A 43 1.58 10.09 21.59
CA SER A 43 2.57 9.03 21.85
C SER A 43 3.85 9.21 21.01
N THR A 44 3.75 9.90 19.88
CA THR A 44 4.89 10.21 19.02
C THR A 44 4.81 11.65 18.53
N ARG A 45 5.98 12.24 18.26
CA ARG A 45 6.11 13.54 17.57
C ARG A 45 6.54 13.30 16.12
N GLU A 46 6.33 14.26 15.26
CA GLU A 46 6.93 14.20 13.92
C GLU A 46 8.45 14.45 13.98
N PRO A 47 9.22 13.71 13.21
CA PRO A 47 8.84 12.62 12.30
C PRO A 47 8.50 11.33 13.06
N ILE A 48 7.41 10.67 12.65
CA ILE A 48 6.90 9.45 13.33
C ILE A 48 7.83 8.24 13.18
N GLY A 49 8.80 8.30 12.27
CA GLY A 49 9.69 7.18 12.01
C GLY A 49 8.97 5.93 11.49
N PRO A 50 9.41 4.74 11.89
CA PRO A 50 8.82 3.47 11.41
C PRO A 50 7.56 3.03 12.15
N SER A 51 7.07 3.78 13.16
CA SER A 51 6.02 3.32 14.09
C SER A 51 4.74 2.88 13.40
N GLY A 52 4.29 3.63 12.37
CA GLY A 52 3.09 3.28 11.62
C GLY A 52 3.25 1.95 10.86
N TYR A 53 4.40 1.73 10.26
CA TYR A 53 4.69 0.47 9.57
C TYR A 53 4.79 -0.70 10.55
N LEU A 54 5.48 -0.54 11.68
CA LEU A 54 5.60 -1.60 12.70
C LEU A 54 4.23 -2.02 13.24
N ALA A 55 3.37 -1.05 13.54
CA ALA A 55 2.00 -1.34 13.94
C ALA A 55 1.19 -2.02 12.81
N GLY A 56 1.35 -1.57 11.57
CA GLY A 56 0.71 -2.16 10.40
C GLY A 56 1.13 -3.61 10.18
N TYR A 57 2.41 -3.92 10.33
CA TYR A 57 2.93 -5.30 10.25
C TYR A 57 2.33 -6.20 11.32
N ALA A 58 2.29 -5.73 12.58
CA ALA A 58 1.73 -6.49 13.68
C ALA A 58 0.23 -6.79 13.47
N VAL A 59 -0.57 -5.76 13.14
CA VAL A 59 -2.00 -5.92 12.85
C VAL A 59 -2.23 -6.88 11.68
N ALA A 60 -1.43 -6.76 10.62
CA ALA A 60 -1.53 -7.65 9.46
C ALA A 60 -1.21 -9.10 9.85
N THR A 61 -0.13 -9.32 10.62
CA THR A 61 0.28 -10.66 11.07
C THR A 61 -0.83 -11.36 11.86
N ASP A 62 -1.46 -10.67 12.81
CA ASP A 62 -2.54 -11.25 13.63
C ASP A 62 -3.72 -11.67 12.74
N ASN A 63 -4.14 -10.81 11.80
CA ASN A 63 -5.27 -11.11 10.93
C ASN A 63 -4.96 -12.23 9.92
N LEU A 64 -3.73 -12.28 9.40
CA LEU A 64 -3.30 -13.36 8.51
C LEU A 64 -3.28 -14.72 9.21
N ARG A 65 -2.84 -14.77 10.49
CA ARG A 65 -2.87 -15.98 11.33
C ARG A 65 -4.28 -16.46 11.62
N LEU A 66 -5.26 -15.57 11.63
CA LEU A 66 -6.69 -15.92 11.69
C LEU A 66 -7.26 -16.41 10.37
N GLY A 67 -6.44 -16.53 9.31
CA GLY A 67 -6.86 -16.98 7.98
C GLY A 67 -7.48 -15.88 7.10
N LEU A 68 -7.47 -14.64 7.56
CA LEU A 68 -8.07 -13.53 6.82
C LEU A 68 -7.13 -13.05 5.70
N THR A 69 -7.72 -12.46 4.65
CA THR A 69 -6.96 -11.71 3.65
C THR A 69 -6.69 -10.30 4.17
N VAL A 70 -5.47 -9.80 3.95
CA VAL A 70 -5.08 -8.43 4.32
C VAL A 70 -4.69 -7.65 3.06
N VAL A 71 -5.20 -6.41 2.96
CA VAL A 71 -4.82 -5.41 1.96
C VAL A 71 -4.11 -4.27 2.70
N ALA A 72 -2.81 -4.13 2.46
CA ALA A 72 -1.98 -3.07 3.04
C ALA A 72 -1.86 -1.89 2.08
N ASP A 73 -2.24 -0.68 2.54
CA ASP A 73 -2.17 0.58 1.79
C ASP A 73 -1.09 1.48 2.38
N SER A 74 -0.02 1.67 1.64
CA SER A 74 1.10 2.53 2.01
C SER A 74 1.88 3.01 0.79
N VAL A 75 2.76 3.99 0.95
CA VAL A 75 3.69 4.40 -0.13
C VAL A 75 4.63 3.26 -0.49
N ASN A 76 5.10 2.49 0.50
CA ASN A 76 5.93 1.29 0.34
C ASN A 76 7.10 1.47 -0.66
N GLY A 77 7.69 2.67 -0.64
CA GLY A 77 8.68 3.08 -1.64
C GLY A 77 10.07 2.56 -1.39
N LEU A 78 10.36 2.06 -0.18
CA LEU A 78 11.71 1.64 0.21
C LEU A 78 11.83 0.11 0.17
N HIS A 79 13.02 -0.37 -0.21
CA HIS A 79 13.32 -1.81 -0.19
C HIS A 79 13.03 -2.42 1.19
N VAL A 80 13.43 -1.74 2.28
CA VAL A 80 13.22 -2.22 3.64
C VAL A 80 11.74 -2.42 3.98
N THR A 81 10.85 -1.53 3.56
CA THR A 81 9.41 -1.65 3.84
C THR A 81 8.77 -2.76 3.02
N ARG A 82 9.19 -2.93 1.76
CA ARG A 82 8.73 -4.03 0.88
C ARG A 82 9.19 -5.39 1.42
N SER A 83 10.45 -5.49 1.82
CA SER A 83 10.99 -6.71 2.45
C SER A 83 10.25 -7.05 3.76
N ALA A 84 9.93 -6.06 4.59
CA ALA A 84 9.20 -6.30 5.82
C ALA A 84 7.77 -6.85 5.57
N TRP A 85 7.04 -6.34 4.57
CA TRP A 85 5.74 -6.92 4.18
C TRP A 85 5.87 -8.37 3.70
N ARG A 86 6.93 -8.69 2.94
CA ARG A 86 7.20 -10.09 2.52
C ARG A 86 7.48 -11.00 3.72
N HIS A 87 8.24 -10.52 4.71
CA HIS A 87 8.47 -11.28 5.94
C HIS A 87 7.19 -11.51 6.74
N VAL A 88 6.29 -10.52 6.82
CA VAL A 88 4.96 -10.70 7.44
C VAL A 88 4.19 -11.86 6.79
N ALA A 89 4.19 -11.94 5.47
CA ALA A 89 3.51 -13.03 4.76
C ALA A 89 4.22 -14.37 4.96
N LEU A 90 5.56 -14.37 4.96
CA LEU A 90 6.41 -15.53 5.22
C LEU A 90 6.13 -16.12 6.61
N ASP A 91 6.19 -15.28 7.64
CA ASP A 91 5.98 -15.67 9.03
C ASP A 91 4.54 -16.16 9.29
N ALA A 92 3.58 -15.67 8.52
CA ALA A 92 2.19 -16.12 8.58
C ALA A 92 1.90 -17.34 7.68
N GLY A 93 2.88 -17.82 6.86
CA GLY A 93 2.71 -18.94 5.95
C GLY A 93 1.69 -18.70 4.84
N VAL A 94 1.54 -17.45 4.35
CA VAL A 94 0.51 -17.08 3.37
C VAL A 94 1.10 -16.58 2.07
N ARG A 95 0.29 -16.63 0.99
CA ARG A 95 0.66 -16.02 -0.30
C ARG A 95 0.83 -14.52 -0.16
N PHE A 96 1.84 -13.97 -0.87
CA PHE A 96 2.16 -12.55 -0.89
C PHE A 96 2.10 -11.98 -2.31
N PHE A 97 1.55 -10.76 -2.44
CA PHE A 97 1.45 -10.03 -3.69
C PHE A 97 1.84 -8.58 -3.51
N ASP A 98 2.88 -8.17 -4.24
CA ASP A 98 3.25 -6.76 -4.39
C ASP A 98 2.50 -6.15 -5.58
N ILE A 99 1.88 -4.98 -5.37
CA ILE A 99 1.17 -4.24 -6.41
C ILE A 99 1.67 -2.79 -6.41
N GLU A 100 2.36 -2.40 -7.47
CA GLU A 100 2.81 -1.03 -7.66
C GLU A 100 1.80 -0.24 -8.51
N LEU A 101 1.41 0.93 -8.01
CA LEU A 101 0.62 1.88 -8.77
C LEU A 101 1.49 3.05 -9.22
N ILE A 102 1.51 3.27 -10.51
CA ILE A 102 2.12 4.44 -11.13
C ILE A 102 1.06 5.32 -11.77
N CYS A 103 1.42 6.54 -12.12
CA CYS A 103 0.66 7.42 -13.00
C CYS A 103 1.65 8.03 -13.97
N SER A 104 1.75 7.47 -15.17
CA SER A 104 2.75 7.84 -16.18
C SER A 104 2.53 9.23 -16.75
N ASP A 105 1.29 9.73 -16.77
CA ASP A 105 0.96 11.10 -17.16
C ASP A 105 1.24 12.05 -16.00
N ALA A 106 2.35 12.80 -16.11
CA ALA A 106 2.80 13.72 -15.07
C ALA A 106 1.78 14.86 -14.80
N THR A 107 1.04 15.29 -15.81
CA THR A 107 0.03 16.35 -15.69
C THR A 107 -1.16 15.84 -14.87
N THR A 108 -1.65 14.67 -15.17
CA THR A 108 -2.72 14.00 -14.42
C THR A 108 -2.28 13.68 -13.00
N HIS A 109 -1.05 13.18 -12.82
CA HIS A 109 -0.50 12.87 -11.50
C HIS A 109 -0.43 14.14 -10.63
N ARG A 110 0.14 15.22 -11.15
CA ARG A 110 0.21 16.51 -10.45
C ARG A 110 -1.16 17.04 -10.07
N LYS A 111 -2.11 17.05 -11.02
CA LYS A 111 -3.50 17.47 -10.74
C LYS A 111 -4.12 16.65 -9.60
N ARG A 112 -3.91 15.33 -9.57
CA ARG A 112 -4.41 14.46 -8.51
C ARG A 112 -3.78 14.76 -7.16
N VAL A 113 -2.48 15.06 -7.10
CA VAL A 113 -1.79 15.44 -5.86
C VAL A 113 -2.32 16.77 -5.33
N GLU A 114 -2.44 17.78 -6.19
CA GLU A 114 -2.84 19.13 -5.82
C GLU A 114 -4.34 19.27 -5.48
N ALA A 115 -5.19 18.44 -6.10
CA ALA A 115 -6.64 18.46 -5.87
C ALA A 115 -7.08 17.60 -4.67
N ARG A 116 -6.15 16.86 -4.02
CA ARG A 116 -6.51 16.01 -2.87
C ARG A 116 -6.99 16.84 -1.70
N THR A 117 -8.05 16.34 -1.06
CA THR A 117 -8.43 16.72 0.29
C THR A 117 -8.07 15.59 1.26
N ALA A 118 -7.61 15.96 2.47
CA ALA A 118 -7.29 14.96 3.48
C ALA A 118 -8.56 14.27 3.97
N ASP A 119 -8.61 12.96 3.85
CA ASP A 119 -9.68 12.10 4.36
C ASP A 119 -9.39 11.58 5.78
N ILE A 120 -8.18 11.84 6.28
CA ILE A 120 -7.78 11.56 7.66
C ILE A 120 -7.59 12.91 8.38
N HIS A 121 -8.27 13.09 9.50
CA HIS A 121 -8.20 14.34 10.27
C HIS A 121 -6.75 14.60 10.73
N GLY A 122 -6.24 15.81 10.43
CA GLY A 122 -4.88 16.23 10.78
C GLY A 122 -3.77 15.74 9.85
N HIS A 123 -4.10 14.89 8.86
CA HIS A 123 -3.09 14.41 7.91
C HIS A 123 -2.64 15.51 6.94
N GLN A 124 -1.34 15.82 6.96
CA GLN A 124 -0.74 16.77 6.04
C GLN A 124 -0.45 16.10 4.70
N LEU A 125 -1.13 16.58 3.66
CA LEU A 125 -0.92 16.06 2.32
C LEU A 125 0.41 16.57 1.74
N PRO A 126 1.17 15.73 1.02
CA PRO A 126 2.41 16.14 0.40
C PRO A 126 2.16 17.12 -0.76
N THR A 127 3.05 18.08 -0.94
CA THR A 127 3.10 18.93 -2.14
C THR A 127 3.63 18.13 -3.33
N TRP A 128 3.40 18.62 -4.55
CA TRP A 128 3.94 17.99 -5.76
C TRP A 128 5.46 17.82 -5.69
N ASP A 129 6.17 18.87 -5.27
CA ASP A 129 7.64 18.85 -5.18
C ASP A 129 8.12 17.80 -4.16
N SER A 130 7.45 17.67 -3.03
CA SER A 130 7.77 16.63 -2.03
C SER A 130 7.49 15.22 -2.55
N VAL A 131 6.50 15.04 -3.43
CA VAL A 131 6.23 13.76 -4.10
C VAL A 131 7.36 13.39 -5.05
N LEU A 132 7.88 14.35 -5.82
CA LEU A 132 8.99 14.13 -6.75
C LEU A 132 10.30 13.80 -6.02
N GLN A 133 10.58 14.50 -4.92
CA GLN A 133 11.81 14.34 -4.14
C GLN A 133 11.79 13.14 -3.21
N ARG A 134 10.61 12.52 -3.00
CA ARG A 134 10.48 11.37 -2.10
C ARG A 134 11.32 10.21 -2.59
N GLN A 135 12.18 9.67 -1.71
CA GLN A 135 12.94 8.47 -2.00
C GLN A 135 12.00 7.34 -2.39
N TYR A 136 12.33 6.69 -3.49
CA TYR A 136 11.60 5.55 -4.02
C TYR A 136 12.60 4.61 -4.69
N ASP A 137 12.90 3.51 -4.01
CA ASP A 137 13.92 2.57 -4.44
C ASP A 137 13.44 1.78 -5.67
N ARG A 138 14.36 1.39 -6.53
CA ARG A 138 14.04 0.49 -7.64
C ARG A 138 13.51 -0.84 -7.12
N TRP A 139 12.60 -1.43 -7.87
CA TRP A 139 12.15 -2.77 -7.59
C TRP A 139 13.22 -3.81 -7.94
N ASP A 140 13.40 -4.77 -7.06
CA ASP A 140 14.34 -5.88 -7.17
C ASP A 140 13.64 -7.25 -7.30
N SER A 141 12.32 -7.22 -7.36
CA SER A 141 11.48 -8.40 -7.42
C SER A 141 10.32 -8.21 -8.38
N GLU A 142 9.85 -9.30 -8.92
CA GLU A 142 8.65 -9.35 -9.74
C GLU A 142 7.42 -8.88 -8.94
N HIS A 143 6.62 -8.00 -9.54
CA HIS A 143 5.41 -7.42 -8.96
C HIS A 143 4.45 -7.02 -10.07
N LEU A 144 3.18 -6.80 -9.72
CA LEU A 144 2.20 -6.25 -10.66
C LEU A 144 2.33 -4.73 -10.71
N VAL A 145 2.50 -4.17 -11.91
CA VAL A 145 2.47 -2.72 -12.14
C VAL A 145 1.16 -2.33 -12.80
N ILE A 146 0.49 -1.33 -12.25
CA ILE A 146 -0.72 -0.74 -12.81
C ILE A 146 -0.51 0.75 -13.04
N ASP A 147 -0.62 1.17 -14.30
CA ASP A 147 -0.59 2.58 -14.66
C ASP A 147 -1.99 3.17 -14.63
N THR A 148 -2.29 3.91 -13.57
CA THR A 148 -3.60 4.51 -13.34
C THR A 148 -3.89 5.75 -14.21
N ALA A 149 -2.95 6.18 -15.05
CA ALA A 149 -3.25 7.17 -16.09
C ALA A 149 -4.08 6.55 -17.23
N ASN A 150 -3.96 5.24 -17.45
CA ASN A 150 -4.46 4.54 -18.63
C ASN A 150 -5.63 3.59 -18.36
N VAL A 151 -5.97 3.38 -17.08
CA VAL A 151 -7.05 2.43 -16.70
C VAL A 151 -8.02 3.04 -15.70
N SER A 152 -9.26 2.62 -15.75
CA SER A 152 -10.27 2.94 -14.74
C SER A 152 -10.03 2.12 -13.46
N VAL A 153 -10.63 2.57 -12.35
CA VAL A 153 -10.58 1.83 -11.07
C VAL A 153 -11.12 0.41 -11.23
N GLN A 154 -12.19 0.23 -11.99
CA GLN A 154 -12.79 -1.08 -12.21
C GLN A 154 -11.84 -2.01 -12.98
N GLN A 155 -11.28 -1.55 -14.09
CA GLN A 155 -10.31 -2.32 -14.88
C GLN A 155 -9.07 -2.69 -14.06
N ALA A 156 -8.55 -1.76 -13.26
CA ALA A 156 -7.41 -2.02 -12.38
C ALA A 156 -7.74 -3.12 -11.35
N VAL A 157 -8.91 -3.07 -10.71
CA VAL A 157 -9.35 -4.10 -9.76
C VAL A 157 -9.52 -5.45 -10.43
N GLU A 158 -10.09 -5.52 -11.62
CA GLU A 158 -10.24 -6.76 -12.41
C GLU A 158 -8.87 -7.35 -12.77
N THR A 159 -7.91 -6.51 -13.18
CA THR A 159 -6.53 -6.92 -13.45
C THR A 159 -5.87 -7.49 -12.20
N ILE A 160 -6.02 -6.83 -11.05
CA ILE A 160 -5.48 -7.32 -9.77
C ILE A 160 -6.08 -8.69 -9.44
N ILE A 161 -7.40 -8.86 -9.52
CA ILE A 161 -8.06 -10.14 -9.19
C ILE A 161 -7.58 -11.25 -10.12
N SER A 162 -7.45 -11.00 -11.42
CA SER A 162 -6.89 -11.96 -12.36
C SER A 162 -5.46 -12.34 -11.95
N TYR A 163 -4.62 -11.37 -11.61
CA TYR A 163 -3.25 -11.62 -11.13
C TYR A 163 -3.22 -12.47 -9.86
N LEU A 164 -4.07 -12.19 -8.88
CA LEU A 164 -4.15 -12.96 -7.64
C LEU A 164 -4.54 -14.43 -7.86
N THR A 165 -5.28 -14.73 -8.92
CA THR A 165 -5.73 -16.09 -9.26
C THR A 165 -4.73 -16.85 -10.12
N THR A 166 -4.00 -16.16 -11.00
CA THR A 166 -3.12 -16.79 -12.02
C THR A 166 -1.65 -16.80 -11.62
N ALA A 167 -1.20 -15.83 -10.80
CA ALA A 167 0.20 -15.76 -10.42
C ALA A 167 0.61 -17.00 -9.59
N PRO A 168 1.79 -17.59 -9.89
CA PRO A 168 2.30 -18.70 -9.12
C PRO A 168 2.42 -18.32 -7.66
N SER A 169 2.08 -19.25 -6.77
CA SER A 169 2.18 -19.00 -5.32
C SER A 169 3.63 -18.71 -4.98
N LYS A 170 3.92 -17.47 -4.59
CA LYS A 170 5.20 -17.14 -3.93
C LYS A 170 5.11 -17.54 -2.45
N THR A 171 4.62 -18.76 -2.18
CA THR A 171 4.75 -19.34 -0.84
C THR A 171 6.22 -19.63 -0.64
N PRO A 172 6.85 -19.09 0.41
CA PRO A 172 8.23 -19.44 0.70
C PRO A 172 8.34 -20.93 0.94
N PRO A 173 9.49 -21.56 0.59
CA PRO A 173 9.75 -22.93 0.99
C PRO A 173 9.66 -23.03 2.51
N ALA A 174 9.02 -24.10 2.97
CA ALA A 174 8.92 -24.44 4.38
C ALA A 174 10.29 -24.59 5.04
#